data_9246d44404d436e309733e20e7b084ab
#
_entry.id   9246d44404d436e309733e20e7b084ab
#
_cell.length_a   1.000
_cell.length_b   1.000
_cell.length_c   1.000
_cell.angle_alpha   90.00
_cell.angle_beta   90.00
_cell.angle_gamma   90.00
#
_symmetry.space_group_name_H-M   'P 1'
#
loop_
_entity.id
_entity.type
_entity.pdbx_description
1 polymer ?
#
loop_
_entity_poly.entity_id
_entity_poly.type
_entity_poly.pdbx_seq_one_letter_code
_entity_poly.pdbx_strand_id
1 'polypeptide(L)'
;MTGDFARAAQVASRRLSSTTGHVRLRKSTSNLFRSRPPADNELDLSDFAGVFEVDLQRRTASVGGLTTYEDLVAATLPHGLVPLCVPQLRTITLGGAVTGLGIEAASFRNGCPHESVLSMDVLTGTGEVIHATPDNEHSDLFFGFPNSYGSLGYALRLEIELEPVLPYVALQHVPFTSATELAAAMTQSHDVDYMDATLFAPDEMYLTLGRYSDSGESSDYTGQQIYYRSIQQRRTDTLTTLDYLWRWDTDWFWCSSAFGVQNPAVRRLWPDRFKRSDVYWKIIAADRRYGFSRRLDGLRGRRPKEIVVQDVEVPAQALPEFLEFFHREVGITPVWLCPLKQRDPSRRWSLYAFDPGTTYVNVGFWSRVELAAGEDPEAGRVNRGIERKVSELHGRKSLYSTSFYTPEEFYDIYGGAEYAGLKKQYDPDERFPQLYDKTRTP
;
A
#
# COMPACT_ATOMS: atom_id res chain seq x y z
N MET A 1 -18.83 -22.82 -10.73
CA MET A 1 -17.97 -21.61 -10.57
C MET A 1 -17.22 -21.23 -11.85
N THR A 2 -16.62 -22.14 -12.62
CA THR A 2 -15.92 -21.78 -13.87
C THR A 2 -16.81 -21.15 -14.94
N GLY A 3 -18.08 -21.58 -15.06
CA GLY A 3 -19.01 -21.03 -16.04
C GLY A 3 -19.46 -19.59 -15.75
N ASP A 4 -19.62 -19.24 -14.48
CA ASP A 4 -20.04 -17.88 -14.09
C ASP A 4 -18.90 -16.87 -14.27
N PHE A 5 -17.66 -17.24 -13.93
CA PHE A 5 -16.49 -16.41 -14.21
C PHE A 5 -16.32 -16.12 -15.70
N ALA A 6 -16.33 -17.16 -16.55
CA ALA A 6 -16.17 -17.02 -17.99
C ALA A 6 -17.26 -16.11 -18.60
N ARG A 7 -18.49 -16.24 -18.14
CA ARG A 7 -19.61 -15.39 -18.55
C ARG A 7 -19.41 -13.93 -18.12
N ALA A 8 -19.02 -13.69 -16.87
CA ALA A 8 -18.76 -12.35 -16.38
C ALA A 8 -17.56 -11.70 -17.13
N ALA A 9 -16.50 -12.46 -17.37
CA ALA A 9 -15.34 -12.02 -18.14
C ALA A 9 -15.72 -11.62 -19.58
N GLN A 10 -16.56 -12.41 -20.24
CA GLN A 10 -17.06 -12.08 -21.58
C GLN A 10 -17.93 -10.80 -21.57
N VAL A 11 -18.74 -10.59 -20.52
CA VAL A 11 -19.55 -9.36 -20.39
C VAL A 11 -18.63 -8.15 -20.18
N ALA A 12 -17.61 -8.25 -19.32
CA ALA A 12 -16.64 -7.18 -19.07
C ALA A 12 -15.86 -6.82 -20.35
N SER A 13 -15.39 -7.84 -21.09
CA SER A 13 -14.72 -7.71 -22.38
C SER A 13 -15.59 -6.96 -23.40
N ARG A 14 -16.84 -7.36 -23.57
CA ARG A 14 -17.79 -6.70 -24.49
C ARG A 14 -18.06 -5.24 -24.09
N ARG A 15 -18.25 -4.97 -22.80
CA ARG A 15 -18.44 -3.60 -22.28
C ARG A 15 -17.25 -2.72 -22.63
N LEU A 16 -16.02 -3.18 -22.37
CA LEU A 16 -14.82 -2.42 -22.70
C LEU A 16 -14.70 -2.22 -24.21
N SER A 17 -14.88 -3.26 -25.05
CA SER A 17 -14.76 -3.18 -26.50
C SER A 17 -15.81 -2.27 -27.15
N SER A 18 -17.00 -2.14 -26.54
CA SER A 18 -18.06 -1.23 -27.01
C SER A 18 -17.91 0.21 -26.56
N THR A 19 -16.95 0.51 -25.70
CA THR A 19 -16.71 1.84 -25.12
C THR A 19 -15.66 2.58 -25.95
N THR A 20 -15.82 3.88 -26.13
CA THR A 20 -14.83 4.78 -26.76
C THR A 20 -14.26 5.75 -25.74
N GLY A 21 -13.01 6.20 -25.94
CA GLY A 21 -12.32 7.11 -25.04
C GLY A 21 -11.76 6.44 -23.79
N HIS A 22 -11.32 7.26 -22.85
CA HIS A 22 -10.67 6.78 -21.64
C HIS A 22 -11.65 6.11 -20.68
N VAL A 23 -11.21 5.00 -20.09
CA VAL A 23 -11.98 4.19 -19.15
C VAL A 23 -11.28 4.15 -17.81
N ARG A 24 -12.05 4.29 -16.73
CA ARG A 24 -11.55 4.06 -15.37
C ARG A 24 -12.37 2.98 -14.67
N LEU A 25 -11.73 2.26 -13.76
CA LEU A 25 -12.42 1.29 -12.92
C LEU A 25 -13.36 2.01 -11.95
N ARG A 26 -14.62 1.58 -11.93
CA ARG A 26 -15.57 1.95 -10.88
C ARG A 26 -15.22 1.21 -9.58
N LYS A 27 -14.93 1.94 -8.52
CA LYS A 27 -14.59 1.40 -7.19
C LYS A 27 -15.39 2.09 -6.10
N SER A 28 -15.86 1.32 -5.13
CA SER A 28 -16.50 1.82 -3.91
C SER A 28 -15.49 2.33 -2.89
N THR A 29 -14.24 1.86 -2.96
CA THR A 29 -13.16 2.22 -2.05
C THR A 29 -11.94 2.72 -2.83
N SER A 30 -11.17 3.60 -2.22
CA SER A 30 -9.89 4.06 -2.77
C SER A 30 -8.96 4.39 -1.61
N ASN A 31 -7.73 3.89 -1.69
CA ASN A 31 -6.65 4.21 -0.75
C ASN A 31 -5.58 5.09 -1.42
N LEU A 32 -5.94 5.80 -2.49
CA LEU A 32 -5.06 6.71 -3.19
C LEU A 32 -5.08 8.10 -2.57
N PHE A 33 -3.92 8.66 -2.30
CA PHE A 33 -3.74 10.04 -1.82
C PHE A 33 -3.46 11.03 -2.95
N ARG A 34 -3.93 10.73 -4.13
CA ARG A 34 -3.88 11.57 -5.32
C ARG A 34 -5.22 11.58 -6.04
N SER A 35 -5.43 12.56 -6.90
CA SER A 35 -6.60 12.62 -7.77
C SER A 35 -6.53 11.48 -8.80
N ARG A 36 -7.69 10.96 -9.16
CA ARG A 36 -7.80 10.03 -10.30
C ARG A 36 -7.99 10.87 -11.56
N PRO A 37 -7.29 10.56 -12.67
CA PRO A 37 -7.54 11.24 -13.93
C PRO A 37 -9.01 11.19 -14.31
N PRO A 38 -9.54 12.23 -14.98
CA PRO A 38 -10.86 12.17 -15.57
C PRO A 38 -10.92 11.02 -16.58
N ALA A 39 -12.09 10.43 -16.75
CA ALA A 39 -12.31 9.41 -17.76
C ALA A 39 -13.73 9.59 -18.32
N ASP A 40 -13.89 9.27 -19.59
CA ASP A 40 -15.17 9.40 -20.29
C ASP A 40 -16.16 8.33 -19.81
N ASN A 41 -15.64 7.19 -19.37
CA ASN A 41 -16.44 6.03 -19.02
C ASN A 41 -15.95 5.36 -17.73
N GLU A 42 -16.88 4.72 -17.02
CA GLU A 42 -16.60 3.87 -15.87
C GLU A 42 -16.87 2.39 -16.21
N LEU A 43 -15.91 1.55 -15.90
CA LEU A 43 -16.01 0.10 -16.03
C LEU A 43 -16.37 -0.51 -14.68
N ASP A 44 -17.51 -1.15 -14.61
CA ASP A 44 -17.97 -1.91 -13.46
C ASP A 44 -17.50 -3.36 -13.57
N LEU A 45 -16.64 -3.76 -12.64
CA LEU A 45 -16.10 -5.11 -12.49
C LEU A 45 -16.46 -5.73 -11.14
N SER A 46 -17.57 -5.31 -10.53
CA SER A 46 -18.01 -5.78 -9.20
C SER A 46 -18.26 -7.29 -9.15
N ASP A 47 -18.55 -7.92 -10.28
CA ASP A 47 -18.68 -9.38 -10.40
C ASP A 47 -17.36 -10.14 -10.10
N PHE A 48 -16.22 -9.43 -10.06
CA PHE A 48 -14.90 -9.99 -9.75
C PHE A 48 -14.44 -9.64 -8.32
N ALA A 49 -15.39 -9.58 -7.40
CA ALA A 49 -15.17 -9.55 -5.96
C ALA A 49 -15.52 -10.91 -5.35
N GLY A 50 -14.73 -11.36 -4.38
CA GLY A 50 -14.93 -12.60 -3.64
C GLY A 50 -13.81 -13.63 -3.84
N VAL A 51 -13.73 -14.56 -2.90
CA VAL A 51 -12.82 -15.70 -2.96
C VAL A 51 -13.55 -16.84 -3.66
N PHE A 52 -13.04 -17.28 -4.81
CA PHE A 52 -13.66 -18.31 -5.61
C PHE A 52 -13.34 -19.71 -5.10
N GLU A 53 -12.11 -19.91 -4.59
CA GLU A 53 -11.63 -21.18 -4.10
C GLU A 53 -10.48 -20.99 -3.10
N VAL A 54 -10.39 -21.84 -2.09
CA VAL A 54 -9.23 -21.99 -1.20
C VAL A 54 -8.79 -23.45 -1.24
N ASP A 55 -7.61 -23.71 -1.78
CA ASP A 55 -6.99 -25.02 -1.79
C ASP A 55 -6.09 -25.20 -0.57
N LEU A 56 -6.58 -25.98 0.40
CA LEU A 56 -5.87 -26.21 1.66
C LEU A 56 -4.62 -27.09 1.49
N GLN A 57 -4.59 -27.95 0.47
CA GLN A 57 -3.44 -28.83 0.23
C GLN A 57 -2.30 -28.07 -0.43
N ARG A 58 -2.63 -27.29 -1.44
CA ARG A 58 -1.66 -26.45 -2.15
C ARG A 58 -1.35 -25.15 -1.41
N ARG A 59 -2.18 -24.79 -0.43
CA ARG A 59 -2.14 -23.48 0.25
C ARG A 59 -2.19 -22.33 -0.75
N THR A 60 -3.19 -22.37 -1.61
CA THR A 60 -3.44 -21.33 -2.60
C THR A 60 -4.89 -20.86 -2.54
N ALA A 61 -5.16 -19.67 -3.09
CA ALA A 61 -6.52 -19.19 -3.28
C ALA A 61 -6.70 -18.59 -4.67
N SER A 62 -7.85 -18.88 -5.27
CA SER A 62 -8.34 -18.20 -6.46
C SER A 62 -9.27 -17.07 -6.06
N VAL A 63 -8.91 -15.82 -6.37
CA VAL A 63 -9.49 -14.63 -5.78
C VAL A 63 -9.81 -13.59 -6.85
N GLY A 64 -10.97 -12.98 -6.76
CA GLY A 64 -11.35 -11.86 -7.63
C GLY A 64 -10.51 -10.61 -7.35
N GLY A 65 -10.11 -9.89 -8.41
CA GLY A 65 -9.24 -8.71 -8.28
C GLY A 65 -9.82 -7.56 -7.45
N LEU A 66 -11.14 -7.50 -7.28
CA LEU A 66 -11.83 -6.51 -6.46
C LEU A 66 -12.14 -6.98 -5.02
N THR A 67 -11.70 -8.18 -4.65
CA THR A 67 -11.83 -8.69 -3.29
C THR A 67 -10.98 -7.86 -2.34
N THR A 68 -11.59 -7.37 -1.26
CA THR A 68 -10.84 -6.66 -0.21
C THR A 68 -9.99 -7.65 0.59
N TYR A 69 -8.90 -7.17 1.19
CA TYR A 69 -8.12 -8.01 2.09
C TYR A 69 -8.92 -8.42 3.33
N GLU A 70 -9.89 -7.60 3.78
CA GLU A 70 -10.81 -7.99 4.86
C GLU A 70 -11.60 -9.24 4.48
N ASP A 71 -12.19 -9.28 3.28
CA ASP A 71 -12.96 -10.42 2.80
C ASP A 71 -12.06 -11.64 2.52
N LEU A 72 -10.86 -11.41 1.99
CA LEU A 72 -9.89 -12.46 1.72
C LEU A 72 -9.40 -13.13 3.02
N VAL A 73 -9.03 -12.34 4.02
CA VAL A 73 -8.64 -12.86 5.34
C VAL A 73 -9.82 -13.56 6.03
N ALA A 74 -11.04 -13.00 5.94
CA ALA A 74 -12.22 -13.65 6.49
C ALA A 74 -12.49 -15.02 5.86
N ALA A 75 -12.14 -15.24 4.60
CA ALA A 75 -12.29 -16.52 3.92
C ALA A 75 -11.15 -17.51 4.21
N THR A 76 -9.93 -17.06 4.49
CA THR A 76 -8.75 -17.92 4.63
C THR A 76 -8.38 -18.22 6.09
N LEU A 77 -8.50 -17.23 6.99
CA LEU A 77 -8.11 -17.35 8.39
C LEU A 77 -8.85 -18.47 9.17
N PRO A 78 -10.16 -18.76 8.94
CA PRO A 78 -10.83 -19.90 9.57
C PRO A 78 -10.19 -21.25 9.25
N HIS A 79 -9.40 -21.33 8.19
CA HIS A 79 -8.62 -22.51 7.79
C HIS A 79 -7.18 -22.46 8.31
N GLY A 80 -6.82 -21.50 9.15
CA GLY A 80 -5.47 -21.30 9.65
C GLY A 80 -4.49 -20.81 8.57
N LEU A 81 -4.99 -20.11 7.54
CA LEU A 81 -4.22 -19.61 6.42
C LEU A 81 -4.43 -18.09 6.23
N VAL A 82 -3.40 -17.39 5.77
CA VAL A 82 -3.49 -15.99 5.33
C VAL A 82 -2.67 -15.76 4.06
N PRO A 83 -2.95 -14.71 3.27
CA PRO A 83 -2.03 -14.27 2.20
C PRO A 83 -0.63 -13.95 2.74
N LEU A 84 0.41 -14.21 1.97
CA LEU A 84 1.81 -14.00 2.37
C LEU A 84 2.12 -12.54 2.79
N CYS A 85 1.40 -11.58 2.23
CA CYS A 85 1.49 -10.18 2.59
C CYS A 85 0.06 -9.60 2.68
N VAL A 86 -0.33 -9.12 3.86
CA VAL A 86 -1.66 -8.55 4.12
C VAL A 86 -1.50 -7.06 4.42
N PRO A 87 -1.77 -6.14 3.46
CA PRO A 87 -1.71 -4.70 3.70
C PRO A 87 -2.61 -4.26 4.86
N GLN A 88 -2.12 -3.31 5.66
CA GLN A 88 -2.75 -2.90 6.93
C GLN A 88 -4.17 -2.33 6.80
N LEU A 89 -4.53 -1.81 5.62
CA LEU A 89 -5.82 -1.18 5.42
C LEU A 89 -6.81 -2.18 4.82
N ARG A 90 -7.85 -2.50 5.58
CA ARG A 90 -8.85 -3.55 5.30
C ARG A 90 -9.46 -3.50 3.92
N THR A 91 -9.69 -2.30 3.39
CA THR A 91 -10.41 -2.06 2.13
C THR A 91 -9.50 -2.03 0.89
N ILE A 92 -8.21 -2.24 1.04
CA ILE A 92 -7.33 -2.48 -0.09
C ILE A 92 -7.79 -3.78 -0.78
N THR A 93 -7.95 -3.74 -2.10
CA THR A 93 -8.31 -4.92 -2.87
C THR A 93 -7.06 -5.67 -3.33
N LEU A 94 -7.16 -6.99 -3.51
CA LEU A 94 -6.03 -7.82 -3.95
C LEU A 94 -5.44 -7.29 -5.26
N GLY A 95 -6.25 -7.07 -6.29
CA GLY A 95 -5.78 -6.48 -7.55
C GLY A 95 -5.21 -5.07 -7.38
N GLY A 96 -5.73 -4.30 -6.41
CA GLY A 96 -5.18 -2.99 -6.05
C GLY A 96 -3.80 -3.07 -5.40
N ALA A 97 -3.57 -4.04 -4.52
CA ALA A 97 -2.27 -4.27 -3.89
C ALA A 97 -1.23 -4.82 -4.86
N VAL A 98 -1.64 -5.69 -5.79
CA VAL A 98 -0.75 -6.22 -6.84
C VAL A 98 -0.32 -5.12 -7.81
N THR A 99 -1.26 -4.28 -8.27
CA THR A 99 -0.94 -3.19 -9.20
C THR A 99 -0.39 -1.94 -8.54
N GLY A 100 -0.51 -1.79 -7.22
CA GLY A 100 -0.14 -0.58 -6.48
C GLY A 100 0.96 -0.79 -5.45
N LEU A 101 1.49 -2.00 -5.35
CA LEU A 101 2.50 -2.44 -4.37
C LEU A 101 2.07 -2.20 -2.93
N GLY A 102 1.62 -3.25 -2.25
CA GLY A 102 1.44 -3.24 -0.80
C GLY A 102 2.75 -3.59 -0.09
N ILE A 103 2.97 -3.00 1.07
CA ILE A 103 4.12 -3.32 1.92
C ILE A 103 3.59 -3.60 3.32
N GLU A 104 4.14 -4.61 4.00
CA GLU A 104 3.72 -5.03 5.33
C GLU A 104 4.89 -5.63 6.11
N ALA A 105 4.72 -5.78 7.41
CA ALA A 105 5.72 -6.33 8.31
C ALA A 105 6.20 -7.75 7.96
N ALA A 106 5.53 -8.46 7.05
CA ALA A 106 5.98 -9.73 6.47
C ALA A 106 6.87 -9.53 5.22
N SER A 107 6.98 -8.32 4.66
CA SER A 107 7.65 -8.06 3.37
C SER A 107 9.16 -8.28 3.41
N PHE A 108 9.80 -8.30 4.58
CA PHE A 108 11.22 -8.62 4.70
C PHE A 108 11.54 -10.07 4.31
N ARG A 109 10.56 -10.99 4.37
CA ARG A 109 10.68 -12.42 4.03
C ARG A 109 9.81 -12.85 2.85
N ASN A 110 8.63 -12.25 2.71
CA ASN A 110 7.61 -12.64 1.73
C ASN A 110 7.59 -11.74 0.49
N GLY A 111 8.33 -10.63 0.51
CA GLY A 111 8.23 -9.61 -0.54
C GLY A 111 6.92 -8.85 -0.50
N CYS A 112 6.54 -8.27 -1.64
CA CYS A 112 5.28 -7.55 -1.80
C CYS A 112 4.13 -8.49 -2.27
N PRO A 113 2.85 -8.06 -2.21
CA PRO A 113 1.71 -8.90 -2.59
C PRO A 113 1.81 -9.56 -3.97
N HIS A 114 2.38 -8.88 -4.96
CA HIS A 114 2.54 -9.41 -6.32
C HIS A 114 3.49 -10.60 -6.40
N GLU A 115 4.41 -10.74 -5.45
CA GLU A 115 5.37 -11.85 -5.40
C GLU A 115 4.75 -13.18 -4.94
N SER A 116 3.54 -13.13 -4.37
CA SER A 116 2.74 -14.31 -4.02
C SER A 116 1.81 -14.77 -5.16
N VAL A 117 1.73 -14.01 -6.26
CA VAL A 117 0.85 -14.34 -7.38
C VAL A 117 1.45 -15.46 -8.22
N LEU A 118 0.66 -16.50 -8.47
CA LEU A 118 1.01 -17.64 -9.32
C LEU A 118 0.52 -17.47 -10.75
N SER A 119 -0.68 -16.89 -10.91
CA SER A 119 -1.27 -16.56 -12.22
C SER A 119 -2.27 -15.42 -12.08
N MET A 120 -2.56 -14.73 -13.16
CA MET A 120 -3.58 -13.69 -13.19
C MET A 120 -4.34 -13.67 -14.54
N ASP A 121 -5.64 -13.42 -14.46
CA ASP A 121 -6.47 -13.10 -15.62
C ASP A 121 -6.67 -11.58 -15.67
N VAL A 122 -6.15 -10.93 -16.69
CA VAL A 122 -6.14 -9.48 -16.85
C VAL A 122 -7.02 -9.07 -18.02
N LEU A 123 -8.01 -8.21 -17.77
CA LEU A 123 -8.74 -7.52 -18.83
C LEU A 123 -7.87 -6.35 -19.30
N THR A 124 -7.32 -6.46 -20.50
CA THR A 124 -6.43 -5.48 -21.13
C THR A 124 -7.19 -4.41 -21.92
N GLY A 125 -6.51 -3.37 -22.39
CA GLY A 125 -7.10 -2.32 -23.22
C GLY A 125 -7.58 -2.78 -24.58
N THR A 126 -7.09 -3.93 -25.07
CA THR A 126 -7.62 -4.57 -26.29
C THR A 126 -9.05 -5.11 -26.11
N GLY A 127 -9.52 -5.20 -24.85
CA GLY A 127 -10.80 -5.85 -24.52
C GLY A 127 -10.67 -7.37 -24.34
N GLU A 128 -9.49 -7.92 -24.47
CA GLU A 128 -9.22 -9.34 -24.24
C GLU A 128 -8.91 -9.62 -22.79
N VAL A 129 -9.27 -10.81 -22.31
CA VAL A 129 -8.87 -11.33 -21.01
C VAL A 129 -7.68 -12.25 -21.21
N ILE A 130 -6.52 -11.78 -20.77
CA ILE A 130 -5.24 -12.47 -20.92
C ILE A 130 -4.93 -13.24 -19.64
N HIS A 131 -4.66 -14.54 -19.80
CA HIS A 131 -4.12 -15.37 -18.71
C HIS A 131 -2.61 -15.26 -18.70
N ALA A 132 -2.05 -14.57 -17.71
CA ALA A 132 -0.61 -14.34 -17.56
C ALA A 132 -0.02 -15.18 -16.41
N THR A 133 1.08 -15.88 -16.72
CA THR A 133 1.89 -16.65 -15.75
C THR A 133 3.37 -16.32 -15.96
N PRO A 134 4.25 -16.69 -15.01
CA PRO A 134 5.68 -16.48 -15.19
C PRO A 134 6.29 -17.13 -16.43
N ASP A 135 5.66 -18.21 -16.94
CA ASP A 135 6.27 -19.14 -17.88
C ASP A 135 5.54 -19.24 -19.23
N ASN A 136 4.46 -18.45 -19.47
CA ASN A 136 3.74 -18.47 -20.74
C ASN A 136 4.12 -17.28 -21.64
N GLU A 137 3.49 -17.20 -22.83
CA GLU A 137 3.72 -16.13 -23.81
C GLU A 137 3.37 -14.72 -23.31
N HIS A 138 2.67 -14.61 -22.17
CA HIS A 138 2.30 -13.36 -21.52
C HIS A 138 3.09 -13.10 -20.22
N SER A 139 4.28 -13.72 -20.10
CA SER A 139 5.16 -13.51 -18.95
C SER A 139 5.64 -12.06 -18.84
N ASP A 140 5.73 -11.35 -19.95
CA ASP A 140 6.01 -9.91 -19.99
C ASP A 140 4.93 -9.10 -19.27
N LEU A 141 3.63 -9.42 -19.50
CA LEU A 141 2.53 -8.82 -18.75
C LEU A 141 2.57 -9.23 -17.27
N PHE A 142 2.88 -10.50 -16.98
CA PHE A 142 2.96 -10.98 -15.60
C PHE A 142 3.97 -10.18 -14.79
N PHE A 143 5.18 -9.98 -15.30
CA PHE A 143 6.25 -9.22 -14.62
C PHE A 143 6.11 -7.69 -14.75
N GLY A 144 5.36 -7.21 -15.72
CA GLY A 144 5.12 -5.78 -15.93
C GLY A 144 3.81 -5.25 -15.35
N PHE A 145 2.90 -6.12 -14.88
CA PHE A 145 1.62 -5.71 -14.32
C PHE A 145 1.72 -5.06 -12.93
N PRO A 146 2.59 -5.53 -11.99
CA PRO A 146 2.83 -4.83 -10.73
C PRO A 146 3.32 -3.40 -10.96
N ASN A 147 2.89 -2.48 -10.09
CA ASN A 147 3.10 -1.03 -10.17
C ASN A 147 2.48 -0.32 -11.41
N SER A 148 1.68 -1.01 -12.20
CA SER A 148 1.01 -0.39 -13.37
C SER A 148 -0.19 0.49 -13.01
N TYR A 149 -0.71 0.41 -11.79
CA TYR A 149 -1.90 1.15 -11.31
C TYR A 149 -3.09 1.08 -12.28
N GLY A 150 -3.23 -0.05 -12.99
CA GLY A 150 -4.31 -0.26 -13.94
C GLY A 150 -4.16 0.56 -15.22
N SER A 151 -2.94 0.94 -15.61
CA SER A 151 -2.65 1.56 -16.91
C SER A 151 -2.49 0.54 -18.04
N LEU A 152 -2.29 -0.74 -17.69
CA LEU A 152 -2.19 -1.85 -18.63
C LEU A 152 -3.47 -2.72 -18.67
N GLY A 153 -4.34 -2.59 -17.67
CA GLY A 153 -5.54 -3.41 -17.52
C GLY A 153 -5.98 -3.57 -16.07
N TYR A 154 -6.96 -4.42 -15.86
CA TYR A 154 -7.50 -4.73 -14.55
C TYR A 154 -7.51 -6.24 -14.31
N ALA A 155 -6.93 -6.70 -13.21
CA ALA A 155 -6.98 -8.08 -12.79
C ALA A 155 -8.43 -8.47 -12.45
N LEU A 156 -8.95 -9.50 -13.13
CA LEU A 156 -10.26 -10.07 -12.88
C LEU A 156 -10.17 -11.19 -11.83
N ARG A 157 -9.11 -12.01 -11.94
CA ARG A 157 -8.83 -13.13 -11.04
C ARG A 157 -7.32 -13.26 -10.85
N LEU A 158 -6.92 -13.62 -9.64
CA LEU A 158 -5.53 -13.95 -9.30
C LEU A 158 -5.51 -15.27 -8.52
N GLU A 159 -4.57 -16.13 -8.83
CA GLU A 159 -4.20 -17.26 -7.98
C GLU A 159 -3.01 -16.84 -7.13
N ILE A 160 -3.13 -16.95 -5.80
CA ILE A 160 -2.11 -16.51 -4.86
C ILE A 160 -1.72 -17.62 -3.89
N GLU A 161 -0.49 -17.54 -3.38
CA GLU A 161 -0.02 -18.38 -2.29
C GLU A 161 -0.58 -17.89 -0.94
N LEU A 162 -0.79 -18.83 -0.03
CA LEU A 162 -1.18 -18.63 1.36
C LEU A 162 -0.15 -19.25 2.29
N GLU A 163 0.00 -18.69 3.49
CA GLU A 163 0.84 -19.28 4.55
C GLU A 163 0.04 -19.68 5.77
N PRO A 164 0.48 -20.74 6.51
CA PRO A 164 -0.15 -21.13 7.75
C PRO A 164 0.15 -20.12 8.85
N VAL A 165 -0.83 -19.93 9.74
CA VAL A 165 -0.71 -19.03 10.88
C VAL A 165 -1.17 -19.70 12.16
N LEU A 166 -0.68 -19.22 13.31
CA LEU A 166 -1.17 -19.58 14.64
C LEU A 166 -2.19 -18.53 15.14
N PRO A 167 -2.96 -18.85 16.20
CA PRO A 167 -4.03 -17.97 16.67
C PRO A 167 -3.59 -16.61 17.18
N TYR A 168 -2.35 -16.48 17.63
CA TYR A 168 -1.81 -15.24 18.22
C TYR A 168 -0.50 -14.85 17.57
N VAL A 169 -0.17 -13.55 17.70
CA VAL A 169 1.14 -12.98 17.42
C VAL A 169 1.69 -12.35 18.70
N ALA A 170 2.79 -12.89 19.19
CA ALA A 170 3.55 -12.35 20.31
C ALA A 170 4.52 -11.28 19.78
N LEU A 171 4.47 -10.09 20.36
CA LEU A 171 5.25 -8.91 19.96
C LEU A 171 6.35 -8.60 20.97
N GLN A 172 7.49 -8.16 20.47
CA GLN A 172 8.57 -7.56 21.25
C GLN A 172 8.93 -6.19 20.65
N HIS A 173 8.88 -5.14 21.46
CA HIS A 173 9.27 -3.78 21.07
C HIS A 173 10.68 -3.47 21.60
N VAL A 174 11.67 -3.43 20.71
CA VAL A 174 13.08 -3.18 21.03
C VAL A 174 13.39 -1.71 20.77
N PRO A 175 13.81 -0.92 21.78
CA PRO A 175 14.10 0.49 21.61
C PRO A 175 15.48 0.72 20.98
N PHE A 176 15.56 1.77 20.18
CA PHE A 176 16.78 2.28 19.55
C PHE A 176 16.84 3.80 19.69
N THR A 177 18.03 4.32 19.85
CA THR A 177 18.32 5.78 19.85
C THR A 177 19.16 6.20 18.65
N SER A 178 19.58 5.23 17.81
CA SER A 178 20.41 5.43 16.63
C SER A 178 19.76 4.81 15.41
N ALA A 179 19.54 5.60 14.36
CA ALA A 179 19.04 5.12 13.07
C ALA A 179 19.99 4.11 12.42
N THR A 180 21.31 4.24 12.65
CA THR A 180 22.31 3.30 12.14
C THR A 180 22.18 1.93 12.81
N GLU A 181 21.99 1.89 14.14
CA GLU A 181 21.77 0.65 14.88
C GLU A 181 20.45 -0.01 14.49
N LEU A 182 19.39 0.78 14.34
CA LEU A 182 18.10 0.28 13.88
C LEU A 182 18.18 -0.33 12.49
N ALA A 183 18.82 0.38 11.52
CA ALA A 183 19.00 -0.13 10.15
C ALA A 183 19.82 -1.44 10.13
N ALA A 184 20.89 -1.52 10.95
CA ALA A 184 21.67 -2.74 11.10
C ALA A 184 20.83 -3.87 11.69
N ALA A 185 19.99 -3.61 12.71
CA ALA A 185 19.11 -4.60 13.29
C ALA A 185 18.07 -5.12 12.28
N MET A 186 17.49 -4.25 11.43
CA MET A 186 16.53 -4.65 10.40
C MET A 186 17.13 -5.56 9.32
N THR A 187 18.44 -5.52 9.11
CA THR A 187 19.13 -6.34 8.10
C THR A 187 19.67 -7.66 8.64
N GLN A 188 19.67 -7.82 9.95
CA GLN A 188 20.08 -9.08 10.58
C GLN A 188 19.05 -10.18 10.33
N SER A 189 19.50 -11.43 10.41
CA SER A 189 18.59 -12.58 10.38
C SER A 189 17.85 -12.67 11.71
N HIS A 190 16.53 -12.58 11.65
CA HIS A 190 15.64 -12.77 12.79
C HIS A 190 14.75 -14.01 12.55
N ASP A 191 14.59 -14.83 13.57
CA ASP A 191 13.62 -15.91 13.58
C ASP A 191 12.27 -15.34 14.02
N VAL A 192 11.63 -14.57 13.13
CA VAL A 192 10.34 -13.89 13.36
C VAL A 192 9.47 -13.95 12.12
N ASP A 193 8.17 -13.82 12.30
CA ASP A 193 7.19 -13.83 11.22
C ASP A 193 6.93 -12.41 10.68
N TYR A 194 7.08 -11.40 11.55
CA TYR A 194 6.78 -10.00 11.26
C TYR A 194 7.87 -9.07 11.82
N MET A 195 8.18 -8.02 11.07
CA MET A 195 9.16 -7.00 11.47
C MET A 195 8.75 -5.64 10.89
N ASP A 196 8.51 -4.68 11.75
CA ASP A 196 8.37 -3.26 11.39
C ASP A 196 8.96 -2.39 12.49
N ALA A 197 9.10 -1.09 12.25
CA ALA A 197 9.49 -0.16 13.30
C ALA A 197 8.68 1.12 13.25
N THR A 198 8.65 1.83 14.37
CA THR A 198 8.04 3.14 14.49
C THR A 198 9.05 4.12 15.07
N LEU A 199 9.22 5.26 14.39
CA LEU A 199 10.07 6.36 14.82
C LEU A 199 9.19 7.46 15.38
N PHE A 200 9.33 7.79 16.65
CA PHE A 200 8.57 8.83 17.34
C PHE A 200 9.35 10.14 17.44
N ALA A 201 10.68 10.05 17.54
CA ALA A 201 11.62 11.18 17.55
C ALA A 201 12.96 10.73 16.95
N PRO A 202 13.88 11.66 16.59
CA PRO A 202 15.19 11.31 16.02
C PRO A 202 16.00 10.32 16.86
N ASP A 203 15.80 10.33 18.17
CA ASP A 203 16.47 9.48 19.17
C ASP A 203 15.50 8.52 19.88
N GLU A 204 14.28 8.35 19.35
CA GLU A 204 13.27 7.46 19.92
C GLU A 204 12.63 6.60 18.82
N MET A 205 13.10 5.38 18.68
CA MET A 205 12.65 4.40 17.68
C MET A 205 12.42 3.05 18.36
N TYR A 206 11.49 2.26 17.80
CA TYR A 206 11.20 0.92 18.31
C TYR A 206 11.11 -0.05 17.13
N LEU A 207 11.92 -1.10 17.14
CA LEU A 207 11.78 -2.26 16.26
C LEU A 207 10.78 -3.22 16.90
N THR A 208 9.71 -3.51 16.19
CA THR A 208 8.68 -4.47 16.59
C THR A 208 8.93 -5.79 15.87
N LEU A 209 9.18 -6.83 16.65
CA LEU A 209 9.37 -8.22 16.21
C LEU A 209 8.16 -9.03 16.60
N GLY A 210 7.51 -9.67 15.63
CA GLY A 210 6.30 -10.49 15.84
C GLY A 210 6.57 -11.96 15.53
N ARG A 211 6.10 -12.85 16.42
CA ARG A 211 6.15 -14.30 16.21
C ARG A 211 4.78 -14.92 16.40
N TYR A 212 4.43 -15.87 15.59
CA TYR A 212 3.24 -16.66 15.83
C TYR A 212 3.33 -17.43 17.14
N SER A 213 2.20 -17.56 17.84
CA SER A 213 2.06 -18.24 19.11
C SER A 213 0.73 -19.00 19.19
N ASP A 214 0.76 -20.17 19.83
CA ASP A 214 -0.44 -20.97 20.10
C ASP A 214 -1.30 -20.41 21.23
N SER A 215 -0.75 -19.57 22.08
CA SER A 215 -1.41 -19.04 23.28
C SER A 215 -0.90 -17.66 23.66
N GLY A 216 -1.72 -16.93 24.39
CA GLY A 216 -1.38 -15.63 24.96
C GLY A 216 -2.62 -14.89 25.46
N GLU A 217 -2.42 -13.98 26.40
CA GLU A 217 -3.45 -13.01 26.80
C GLU A 217 -3.36 -11.82 25.85
N SER A 218 -4.39 -11.66 25.01
CA SER A 218 -4.37 -10.66 23.95
C SER A 218 -4.84 -9.29 24.43
N SER A 219 -4.13 -8.25 23.96
CA SER A 219 -4.55 -6.86 24.08
C SER A 219 -5.61 -6.52 23.03
N ASP A 220 -6.50 -5.58 23.37
CA ASP A 220 -7.53 -5.04 22.47
C ASP A 220 -7.25 -3.57 22.14
N TYR A 221 -6.99 -3.30 20.86
CA TYR A 221 -6.77 -1.95 20.32
C TYR A 221 -7.95 -1.43 19.50
N THR A 222 -9.06 -2.14 19.47
CA THR A 222 -10.30 -1.70 18.82
C THR A 222 -11.13 -0.76 19.71
N GLY A 223 -10.94 -0.85 21.04
CA GLY A 223 -11.61 -0.06 22.07
C GLY A 223 -10.93 1.28 22.39
N GLN A 224 -10.54 1.45 23.66
CA GLN A 224 -9.97 2.69 24.16
C GLN A 224 -8.44 2.78 23.97
N GLN A 225 -7.76 1.66 23.94
CA GLN A 225 -6.31 1.60 23.72
C GLN A 225 -5.99 1.90 22.26
N ILE A 226 -4.79 2.41 22.01
CA ILE A 226 -4.30 2.79 20.67
C ILE A 226 -2.99 2.05 20.43
N TYR A 227 -2.94 1.24 19.39
CA TYR A 227 -1.82 0.34 19.12
C TYR A 227 -0.48 1.08 19.03
N TYR A 228 -0.32 2.11 18.20
CA TYR A 228 0.99 2.75 18.05
C TYR A 228 1.52 3.37 19.36
N ARG A 229 0.63 3.82 20.26
CA ARG A 229 1.01 4.36 21.57
C ARG A 229 1.49 3.29 22.52
N SER A 230 0.99 2.05 22.37
CA SER A 230 1.43 0.94 23.22
C SER A 230 2.89 0.57 22.99
N ILE A 231 3.42 0.81 21.79
CA ILE A 231 4.82 0.55 21.42
C ILE A 231 5.79 1.26 22.35
N GLN A 232 5.48 2.50 22.77
CA GLN A 232 6.28 3.26 23.73
C GLN A 232 6.09 2.80 25.19
N GLN A 233 4.97 2.14 25.48
CA GLN A 233 4.55 1.83 26.86
C GLN A 233 4.87 0.39 27.28
N ARG A 234 5.00 -0.52 26.32
CA ARG A 234 5.15 -1.95 26.54
C ARG A 234 6.39 -2.47 25.84
N ARG A 235 7.09 -3.40 26.49
CA ARG A 235 8.22 -4.12 25.88
C ARG A 235 7.77 -5.37 25.13
N THR A 236 6.68 -5.97 25.59
CA THR A 236 6.05 -7.13 24.98
C THR A 236 4.55 -6.95 24.95
N ASP A 237 3.92 -7.54 23.95
CA ASP A 237 2.46 -7.57 23.83
C ASP A 237 2.04 -8.85 23.10
N THR A 238 0.75 -9.17 23.10
CA THR A 238 0.20 -10.26 22.32
C THR A 238 -1.13 -9.81 21.73
N LEU A 239 -1.35 -10.11 20.47
CA LEU A 239 -2.62 -9.87 19.79
C LEU A 239 -3.14 -11.18 19.19
N THR A 240 -4.46 -11.29 19.00
CA THR A 240 -4.96 -12.33 18.09
C THR A 240 -4.39 -12.08 16.70
N THR A 241 -4.20 -13.10 15.88
CA THR A 241 -3.69 -12.91 14.51
C THR A 241 -4.57 -11.96 13.71
N LEU A 242 -5.89 -12.03 13.89
CA LEU A 242 -6.82 -11.11 13.23
C LEU A 242 -6.60 -9.65 13.66
N ASP A 243 -6.47 -9.39 14.96
CA ASP A 243 -6.25 -8.04 15.48
C ASP A 243 -4.85 -7.51 15.08
N TYR A 244 -3.85 -8.40 15.03
CA TYR A 244 -2.52 -8.05 14.54
C TYR A 244 -2.55 -7.57 13.08
N LEU A 245 -3.24 -8.30 12.20
CA LEU A 245 -3.35 -7.92 10.79
C LEU A 245 -3.98 -6.51 10.63
N TRP A 246 -4.92 -6.14 11.51
CA TRP A 246 -5.62 -4.86 11.41
C TRP A 246 -5.21 -3.82 12.45
N ARG A 247 -4.09 -4.03 13.17
CA ARG A 247 -3.62 -3.16 14.27
C ARG A 247 -3.47 -1.69 13.87
N TRP A 248 -3.11 -1.43 12.62
CA TRP A 248 -2.94 -0.10 12.09
C TRP A 248 -4.23 0.52 11.51
N ASP A 249 -5.19 -0.29 11.09
CA ASP A 249 -6.42 0.18 10.42
C ASP A 249 -7.31 0.99 11.36
N THR A 250 -7.46 0.56 12.62
CA THR A 250 -8.36 1.14 13.62
C THR A 250 -8.12 2.64 13.84
N ASP A 251 -6.87 3.05 13.87
CA ASP A 251 -6.47 4.45 14.01
C ASP A 251 -5.84 5.02 12.73
N TRP A 252 -5.90 4.24 11.63
CA TRP A 252 -5.26 4.58 10.38
C TRP A 252 -3.83 5.08 10.63
N PHE A 253 -3.01 4.20 11.21
CA PHE A 253 -1.75 4.52 11.88
C PHE A 253 -1.98 5.52 13.03
N TRP A 254 -1.72 6.79 12.86
CA TRP A 254 -1.96 7.88 13.82
C TRP A 254 -2.91 8.96 13.29
N CYS A 255 -3.45 8.79 12.07
CA CYS A 255 -4.25 9.80 11.40
C CYS A 255 -5.59 10.10 12.09
N SER A 256 -6.11 9.17 12.92
CA SER A 256 -7.31 9.40 13.76
C SER A 256 -7.18 10.61 14.70
N SER A 257 -5.94 11.03 15.00
CA SER A 257 -5.67 12.24 15.80
C SER A 257 -6.24 13.51 15.18
N ALA A 258 -6.22 13.61 13.84
CA ALA A 258 -6.74 14.76 13.09
C ALA A 258 -8.26 14.96 13.28
N PHE A 259 -8.98 13.91 13.68
CA PHE A 259 -10.44 13.92 13.95
C PHE A 259 -10.75 14.02 15.44
N GLY A 260 -9.75 14.19 16.30
CA GLY A 260 -9.93 14.19 17.74
C GLY A 260 -10.28 12.82 18.36
N VAL A 261 -10.33 11.74 17.57
CA VAL A 261 -10.74 10.39 18.01
C VAL A 261 -9.77 9.79 19.03
N GLN A 262 -8.57 10.33 19.12
CA GLN A 262 -7.58 9.91 20.10
C GLN A 262 -7.75 10.59 21.48
N ASN A 263 -8.66 11.57 21.60
CA ASN A 263 -9.07 12.08 22.91
C ASN A 263 -9.95 11.01 23.59
N PRO A 264 -9.67 10.59 24.85
CA PRO A 264 -10.39 9.52 25.52
C PRO A 264 -11.91 9.73 25.60
N ALA A 265 -12.36 10.98 25.82
CA ALA A 265 -13.77 11.30 25.89
C ALA A 265 -14.47 11.18 24.52
N VAL A 266 -13.82 11.66 23.47
CA VAL A 266 -14.32 11.54 22.09
C VAL A 266 -14.32 10.06 21.67
N ARG A 267 -13.21 9.34 21.91
CA ARG A 267 -13.05 7.93 21.55
C ARG A 267 -14.12 7.05 22.21
N ARG A 268 -14.50 7.34 23.47
CA ARG A 268 -15.55 6.62 24.18
C ARG A 268 -16.94 6.78 23.52
N LEU A 269 -17.18 7.93 22.92
CA LEU A 269 -18.46 8.23 22.23
C LEU A 269 -18.42 7.84 20.74
N TRP A 270 -17.22 7.59 20.17
CA TRP A 270 -17.07 7.20 18.76
C TRP A 270 -17.39 5.71 18.62
N PRO A 271 -18.41 5.32 17.84
CA PRO A 271 -18.77 3.91 17.70
C PRO A 271 -17.63 3.08 17.09
N ASP A 272 -17.36 1.88 17.61
CA ASP A 272 -16.23 1.03 17.21
C ASP A 272 -16.26 0.70 15.71
N ARG A 273 -17.47 0.46 15.16
CA ARG A 273 -17.64 0.22 13.72
C ARG A 273 -17.16 1.35 12.81
N PHE A 274 -16.93 2.54 13.34
CA PHE A 274 -16.44 3.72 12.61
C PHE A 274 -14.97 4.03 12.91
N LYS A 275 -14.30 3.25 13.75
CA LYS A 275 -12.85 3.32 13.98
C LYS A 275 -12.14 2.50 12.90
N ARG A 276 -12.15 3.01 11.67
CA ARG A 276 -11.66 2.33 10.47
C ARG A 276 -11.08 3.34 9.49
N SER A 277 -10.05 2.94 8.79
CA SER A 277 -9.35 3.77 7.80
C SER A 277 -10.28 4.29 6.70
N ASP A 278 -11.20 3.46 6.19
CA ASP A 278 -12.14 3.85 5.13
C ASP A 278 -13.16 4.92 5.58
N VAL A 279 -13.49 4.95 6.86
CA VAL A 279 -14.36 6.01 7.43
C VAL A 279 -13.60 7.33 7.51
N TYR A 280 -12.37 7.31 8.04
CA TYR A 280 -11.53 8.50 8.11
C TYR A 280 -11.24 9.05 6.71
N TRP A 281 -10.99 8.17 5.76
CA TRP A 281 -10.77 8.56 4.37
C TRP A 281 -12.01 9.27 3.76
N LYS A 282 -13.22 8.76 4.02
CA LYS A 282 -14.46 9.41 3.55
C LYS A 282 -14.62 10.82 4.12
N ILE A 283 -14.24 11.03 5.38
CA ILE A 283 -14.26 12.36 6.01
C ILE A 283 -13.26 13.30 5.32
N ILE A 284 -12.03 12.82 5.05
CA ILE A 284 -11.01 13.60 4.31
C ILE A 284 -11.48 13.90 2.89
N ALA A 285 -12.08 12.94 2.20
CA ALA A 285 -12.60 13.14 0.85
C ALA A 285 -13.72 14.20 0.82
N ALA A 286 -14.60 14.19 1.83
CA ALA A 286 -15.61 15.22 2.00
C ALA A 286 -14.99 16.60 2.28
N ASP A 287 -14.00 16.68 3.17
CA ASP A 287 -13.29 17.93 3.45
C ASP A 287 -12.58 18.50 2.21
N ARG A 288 -11.92 17.65 1.42
CA ARG A 288 -11.30 18.03 0.13
C ARG A 288 -12.36 18.60 -0.84
N ARG A 289 -13.51 17.95 -0.93
CA ARG A 289 -14.59 18.36 -1.84
C ARG A 289 -15.21 19.70 -1.46
N TYR A 290 -15.42 19.96 -0.16
CA TYR A 290 -16.14 21.14 0.34
C TYR A 290 -15.21 22.24 0.87
N GLY A 291 -13.93 21.96 1.11
CA GLY A 291 -12.90 22.91 1.54
C GLY A 291 -13.12 23.51 2.94
N PHE A 292 -13.75 22.78 3.85
CA PHE A 292 -14.07 23.29 5.19
C PHE A 292 -12.80 23.65 5.97
N SER A 293 -11.82 22.75 6.02
CA SER A 293 -10.55 22.99 6.74
C SER A 293 -9.80 24.18 6.17
N ARG A 294 -9.73 24.32 4.85
CA ARG A 294 -9.04 25.43 4.17
C ARG A 294 -9.69 26.76 4.49
N ARG A 295 -11.03 26.84 4.48
CA ARG A 295 -11.76 28.06 4.85
C ARG A 295 -11.53 28.46 6.31
N LEU A 296 -11.54 27.46 7.21
CA LEU A 296 -11.32 27.70 8.63
C LEU A 296 -9.90 28.16 8.92
N ASP A 297 -8.89 27.59 8.25
CA ASP A 297 -7.50 27.97 8.38
C ASP A 297 -7.25 29.39 7.82
N GLY A 298 -7.90 29.74 6.69
CA GLY A 298 -7.87 31.10 6.15
C GLY A 298 -8.46 32.14 7.11
N LEU A 299 -9.60 31.84 7.74
CA LEU A 299 -10.21 32.73 8.74
C LEU A 299 -9.34 32.91 10.01
N ARG A 300 -8.50 31.92 10.32
CA ARG A 300 -7.60 31.94 11.48
C ARG A 300 -6.21 32.51 11.16
N GLY A 301 -5.96 32.97 9.94
CA GLY A 301 -4.66 33.48 9.50
C GLY A 301 -3.52 32.47 9.63
N ARG A 302 -3.82 31.15 9.51
CA ARG A 302 -2.79 30.10 9.59
C ARG A 302 -1.94 30.09 8.34
N ARG A 303 -0.67 29.70 8.48
CA ARG A 303 0.24 29.50 7.36
C ARG A 303 -0.27 28.41 6.39
N PRO A 304 0.03 28.50 5.11
CA PRO A 304 -0.29 27.45 4.15
C PRO A 304 0.43 26.14 4.52
N LYS A 305 -0.19 25.00 4.21
CA LYS A 305 0.34 23.68 4.55
C LYS A 305 0.35 22.80 3.32
N GLU A 306 1.51 22.26 2.99
CA GLU A 306 1.66 21.22 1.98
C GLU A 306 1.25 19.86 2.57
N ILE A 307 0.46 19.08 1.83
CA ILE A 307 0.14 17.70 2.18
C ILE A 307 1.34 16.84 1.81
N VAL A 308 1.94 16.19 2.81
CA VAL A 308 3.09 15.31 2.65
C VAL A 308 2.69 13.91 3.10
N VAL A 309 2.34 13.09 2.12
CA VAL A 309 1.86 11.72 2.28
C VAL A 309 2.60 10.85 1.28
N GLN A 310 3.55 10.06 1.74
CA GLN A 310 4.34 9.17 0.90
C GLN A 310 4.75 7.91 1.67
N ASP A 311 4.98 6.86 0.91
CA ASP A 311 5.85 5.75 1.24
C ASP A 311 7.03 5.78 0.26
N VAL A 312 8.24 5.73 0.80
CA VAL A 312 9.47 5.72 0.00
C VAL A 312 10.36 4.59 0.49
N GLU A 313 10.93 3.85 -0.43
CA GLU A 313 11.79 2.72 -0.16
C GLU A 313 13.23 3.12 -0.44
N VAL A 314 14.04 3.13 0.61
CA VAL A 314 15.49 3.39 0.51
C VAL A 314 16.29 2.15 0.88
N PRO A 315 17.47 1.90 0.27
CA PRO A 315 18.34 0.84 0.72
C PRO A 315 18.64 0.97 2.21
N ALA A 316 18.63 -0.13 2.96
CA ALA A 316 18.75 -0.11 4.42
C ALA A 316 20.01 0.61 4.91
N GLN A 317 21.12 0.51 4.16
CA GLN A 317 22.36 1.22 4.47
C GLN A 317 22.26 2.74 4.30
N ALA A 318 21.30 3.22 3.48
CA ALA A 318 21.06 4.65 3.26
C ALA A 318 20.00 5.23 4.21
N LEU A 319 19.31 4.38 5.01
CA LEU A 319 18.25 4.82 5.93
C LEU A 319 18.72 5.90 6.91
N PRO A 320 19.89 5.81 7.56
CA PRO A 320 20.34 6.85 8.50
C PRO A 320 20.48 8.22 7.83
N GLU A 321 21.06 8.28 6.62
CA GLU A 321 21.22 9.52 5.86
C GLU A 321 19.86 10.09 5.43
N PHE A 322 18.94 9.23 5.00
CA PHE A 322 17.58 9.64 4.66
C PHE A 322 16.84 10.22 5.88
N LEU A 323 16.92 9.59 7.05
CA LEU A 323 16.24 10.03 8.25
C LEU A 323 16.85 11.35 8.78
N GLU A 324 18.16 11.56 8.69
CA GLU A 324 18.80 12.85 9.03
C GLU A 324 18.26 13.98 8.13
N PHE A 325 18.23 13.77 6.82
CA PHE A 325 17.60 14.69 5.88
C PHE A 325 16.14 14.96 6.24
N PHE A 326 15.38 13.89 6.48
CA PHE A 326 13.94 13.96 6.74
C PHE A 326 13.62 14.75 8.01
N HIS A 327 14.36 14.54 9.09
CA HIS A 327 14.19 15.30 10.32
C HIS A 327 14.50 16.78 10.16
N ARG A 328 15.56 17.12 9.42
CA ARG A 328 15.97 18.50 9.22
C ARG A 328 15.02 19.26 8.30
N GLU A 329 14.59 18.64 7.20
CA GLU A 329 13.87 19.34 6.11
C GLU A 329 12.35 19.16 6.19
N VAL A 330 11.87 18.08 6.77
CA VAL A 330 10.44 17.71 6.77
C VAL A 330 9.84 17.71 8.19
N GLY A 331 10.51 17.08 9.14
CA GLY A 331 10.18 17.13 10.57
C GLY A 331 8.86 16.45 10.96
N ILE A 332 8.32 15.55 10.13
CA ILE A 332 7.10 14.79 10.45
C ILE A 332 7.44 13.63 11.38
N THR A 333 6.65 13.45 12.42
CA THR A 333 6.64 12.27 13.30
C THR A 333 5.19 11.97 13.72
N PRO A 334 4.82 10.72 14.04
CA PRO A 334 5.62 9.49 13.89
C PRO A 334 5.89 9.12 12.42
N VAL A 335 6.86 8.20 12.20
CA VAL A 335 7.18 7.60 10.91
C VAL A 335 7.14 6.09 11.06
N TRP A 336 6.53 5.41 10.09
CA TRP A 336 6.54 3.96 10.02
C TRP A 336 7.71 3.48 9.15
N LEU A 337 8.45 2.50 9.62
CA LEU A 337 9.59 1.91 8.94
C LEU A 337 9.32 0.42 8.76
N CYS A 338 9.42 -0.08 7.53
CA CYS A 338 9.14 -1.47 7.24
C CYS A 338 10.21 -2.05 6.31
N PRO A 339 11.03 -3.01 6.78
CA PRO A 339 12.01 -3.65 5.92
C PRO A 339 11.32 -4.53 4.88
N LEU A 340 11.80 -4.47 3.65
CA LEU A 340 11.35 -5.30 2.56
C LEU A 340 12.51 -5.79 1.72
N LYS A 341 12.33 -6.97 1.16
CA LYS A 341 13.30 -7.61 0.28
C LYS A 341 12.57 -8.42 -0.76
N GLN A 342 13.05 -8.37 -1.99
CA GLN A 342 12.50 -9.22 -3.03
C GLN A 342 12.63 -10.70 -2.62
N ARG A 343 11.51 -11.44 -2.67
CA ARG A 343 11.43 -12.84 -2.24
C ARG A 343 12.27 -13.76 -3.11
N ASP A 344 12.18 -13.57 -4.43
CA ASP A 344 12.97 -14.31 -5.41
C ASP A 344 13.88 -13.36 -6.19
N PRO A 345 15.17 -13.28 -5.84
CA PRO A 345 16.10 -12.34 -6.47
C PRO A 345 16.42 -12.68 -7.93
N SER A 346 15.99 -13.83 -8.45
CA SER A 346 16.13 -14.19 -9.87
C SER A 346 15.06 -13.56 -10.76
N ARG A 347 13.95 -13.07 -10.18
CA ARG A 347 12.84 -12.43 -10.90
C ARG A 347 13.09 -10.94 -11.05
N ARG A 348 12.60 -10.36 -12.15
CA ARG A 348 12.65 -8.91 -12.37
C ARG A 348 11.26 -8.37 -12.62
N TRP A 349 10.84 -7.43 -11.78
CA TRP A 349 9.57 -6.71 -11.91
C TRP A 349 9.82 -5.41 -12.67
N SER A 350 9.34 -5.32 -13.91
CA SER A 350 9.76 -4.28 -14.88
C SER A 350 9.47 -2.86 -14.42
N LEU A 351 8.34 -2.63 -13.74
CA LEU A 351 7.91 -1.28 -13.35
C LEU A 351 8.28 -0.92 -11.90
N TYR A 352 8.90 -1.84 -11.16
CA TYR A 352 9.36 -1.59 -9.78
C TYR A 352 10.51 -2.52 -9.41
N ALA A 353 11.62 -2.32 -10.07
CA ALA A 353 12.79 -3.16 -9.85
C ALA A 353 13.54 -2.78 -8.56
N PHE A 354 13.79 -3.78 -7.72
CA PHE A 354 14.74 -3.70 -6.63
C PHE A 354 16.06 -4.36 -7.02
N ASP A 355 17.16 -3.91 -6.42
CA ASP A 355 18.46 -4.58 -6.60
C ASP A 355 18.42 -5.95 -5.92
N PRO A 356 18.76 -7.03 -6.65
CA PRO A 356 18.71 -8.38 -6.10
C PRO A 356 19.51 -8.52 -4.81
N GLY A 357 18.91 -9.10 -3.78
CA GLY A 357 19.55 -9.34 -2.50
C GLY A 357 19.68 -8.11 -1.58
N THR A 358 19.32 -6.92 -2.04
CA THR A 358 19.31 -5.71 -1.22
C THR A 358 18.05 -5.67 -0.34
N THR A 359 18.24 -5.38 0.95
CA THR A 359 17.14 -5.01 1.84
C THR A 359 16.87 -3.52 1.71
N TYR A 360 15.63 -3.18 1.41
CA TYR A 360 15.13 -1.80 1.45
C TYR A 360 14.35 -1.58 2.73
N VAL A 361 14.20 -0.34 3.14
CA VAL A 361 13.28 0.05 4.21
C VAL A 361 12.28 1.03 3.63
N ASN A 362 11.02 0.65 3.70
CA ASN A 362 9.92 1.57 3.44
C ASN A 362 9.83 2.57 4.59
N VAL A 363 9.75 3.84 4.25
CA VAL A 363 9.57 4.97 5.17
C VAL A 363 8.23 5.60 4.86
N GLY A 364 7.24 5.33 5.70
CA GLY A 364 5.86 5.79 5.55
C GLY A 364 5.54 6.96 6.48
N PHE A 365 5.02 8.05 5.90
CA PHE A 365 4.64 9.25 6.64
C PHE A 365 3.42 9.93 6.04
N TRP A 366 2.49 10.36 6.92
CA TRP A 366 1.20 10.91 6.54
C TRP A 366 0.89 12.13 7.40
N SER A 367 1.14 13.34 6.86
CA SER A 367 0.94 14.59 7.59
C SER A 367 0.87 15.81 6.65
N ARG A 368 0.96 16.99 7.23
CA ARG A 368 1.05 18.27 6.54
C ARG A 368 2.24 19.04 7.08
N VAL A 369 2.99 19.73 6.21
CA VAL A 369 4.12 20.58 6.57
C VAL A 369 3.74 22.03 6.39
N GLU A 370 4.00 22.89 7.38
CA GLU A 370 3.78 24.33 7.25
C GLU A 370 4.80 24.95 6.30
N LEU A 371 4.30 25.78 5.41
CA LEU A 371 5.10 26.51 4.44
C LEU A 371 5.34 27.95 4.88
N ALA A 372 6.30 28.62 4.26
CA ALA A 372 6.47 30.06 4.45
C ALA A 372 5.28 30.85 3.90
N ALA A 373 5.07 32.06 4.40
CA ALA A 373 3.99 32.91 3.93
C ALA A 373 4.18 33.23 2.42
N GLY A 374 3.15 32.94 1.62
CA GLY A 374 3.16 33.16 0.18
C GLY A 374 3.65 31.98 -0.66
N GLU A 375 4.11 30.90 -0.05
CA GLU A 375 4.40 29.66 -0.80
C GLU A 375 3.09 28.96 -1.20
N ASP A 376 3.09 28.37 -2.39
CA ASP A 376 1.96 27.59 -2.92
C ASP A 376 2.05 26.13 -2.45
N PRO A 377 1.07 25.64 -1.68
CA PRO A 377 1.03 24.23 -1.27
C PRO A 377 0.97 23.22 -2.44
N GLU A 378 0.39 23.62 -3.56
CA GLU A 378 0.24 22.74 -4.74
C GLU A 378 1.55 22.64 -5.54
N ALA A 379 2.51 23.54 -5.31
CA ALA A 379 3.83 23.46 -5.93
C ALA A 379 4.64 22.24 -5.52
N GLY A 380 4.31 21.61 -4.37
CA GLY A 380 4.91 20.37 -3.90
C GLY A 380 6.39 20.47 -3.54
N ARG A 381 6.82 21.61 -2.98
CA ARG A 381 8.23 21.86 -2.66
C ARG A 381 8.85 20.80 -1.76
N VAL A 382 8.12 20.46 -0.68
CA VAL A 382 8.59 19.46 0.30
C VAL A 382 8.59 18.08 -0.35
N ASN A 383 7.50 17.70 -1.03
CA ASN A 383 7.39 16.42 -1.72
C ASN A 383 8.49 16.22 -2.77
N ARG A 384 8.79 17.24 -3.59
CA ARG A 384 9.90 17.23 -4.57
C ARG A 384 11.27 17.07 -3.89
N GLY A 385 11.47 17.71 -2.74
CA GLY A 385 12.69 17.57 -1.95
C GLY A 385 12.91 16.12 -1.48
N ILE A 386 11.82 15.48 -1.03
CA ILE A 386 11.85 14.07 -0.62
C ILE A 386 12.12 13.16 -1.82
N GLU A 387 11.39 13.31 -2.92
CA GLU A 387 11.57 12.50 -4.14
C GLU A 387 13.00 12.59 -4.68
N ARG A 388 13.59 13.80 -4.71
CA ARG A 388 14.98 13.99 -5.11
C ARG A 388 15.94 13.26 -4.19
N LYS A 389 15.77 13.39 -2.86
CA LYS A 389 16.63 12.70 -1.89
C LYS A 389 16.53 11.18 -2.01
N VAL A 390 15.34 10.66 -2.25
CA VAL A 390 15.11 9.24 -2.49
C VAL A 390 15.85 8.77 -3.75
N SER A 391 15.79 9.54 -4.84
CA SER A 391 16.50 9.22 -6.08
C SER A 391 18.03 9.27 -5.90
N GLU A 392 18.56 10.27 -5.18
CA GLU A 392 19.98 10.38 -4.82
C GLU A 392 20.49 9.14 -4.06
N LEU A 393 19.62 8.53 -3.24
CA LEU A 393 19.92 7.34 -2.45
C LEU A 393 19.57 6.03 -3.18
N HIS A 394 19.28 6.08 -4.48
CA HIS A 394 18.87 4.92 -5.28
C HIS A 394 17.61 4.22 -4.74
N GLY A 395 16.75 4.99 -4.09
CA GLY A 395 15.46 4.54 -3.57
C GLY A 395 14.34 4.57 -4.61
N ARG A 396 13.14 4.26 -4.18
CA ARG A 396 11.90 4.30 -4.97
C ARG A 396 10.82 4.96 -4.15
N LYS A 397 9.74 5.37 -4.82
CA LYS A 397 8.54 5.88 -4.17
C LYS A 397 7.35 5.03 -4.58
N SER A 398 6.50 4.68 -3.63
CA SER A 398 5.19 4.10 -3.91
C SER A 398 4.25 5.11 -4.56
N LEU A 399 3.65 4.75 -5.69
CA LEU A 399 2.89 5.66 -6.56
C LEU A 399 1.41 5.85 -6.15
N TYR A 400 1.03 5.48 -4.92
CA TYR A 400 -0.34 5.71 -4.42
C TYR A 400 -0.62 7.17 -4.06
N SER A 401 0.41 7.98 -3.86
CA SER A 401 0.35 9.42 -3.64
C SER A 401 0.82 10.19 -4.88
N THR A 402 0.59 11.50 -4.90
CA THR A 402 0.99 12.37 -6.01
C THR A 402 2.50 12.31 -6.24
N SER A 403 2.90 12.14 -7.49
CA SER A 403 4.28 12.21 -7.96
C SER A 403 4.59 13.60 -8.55
N PHE A 404 5.79 14.09 -8.28
CA PHE A 404 6.28 15.39 -8.74
C PHE A 404 7.51 15.28 -9.67
N TYR A 405 7.87 14.05 -10.07
CA TYR A 405 8.92 13.82 -11.07
C TYR A 405 8.56 14.43 -12.43
N THR A 406 9.56 14.80 -13.23
CA THR A 406 9.37 15.04 -14.68
C THR A 406 9.04 13.71 -15.38
N PRO A 407 8.47 13.74 -16.61
CA PRO A 407 8.23 12.51 -17.36
C PRO A 407 9.51 11.67 -17.55
N GLU A 408 10.64 12.32 -17.84
CA GLU A 408 11.94 11.66 -18.03
C GLU A 408 12.39 10.96 -16.75
N GLU A 409 12.45 11.70 -15.63
CA GLU A 409 12.80 11.14 -14.31
C GLU A 409 11.90 9.98 -13.93
N PHE A 410 10.59 10.14 -14.16
CA PHE A 410 9.60 9.12 -13.82
C PHE A 410 9.84 7.81 -14.58
N TYR A 411 10.02 7.90 -15.89
CA TYR A 411 10.20 6.70 -16.71
C TYR A 411 11.60 6.09 -16.59
N ASP A 412 12.61 6.85 -16.21
CA ASP A 412 13.92 6.31 -15.82
C ASP A 412 13.83 5.45 -14.55
N ILE A 413 12.97 5.86 -13.59
CA ILE A 413 12.79 5.13 -12.33
C ILE A 413 11.86 3.92 -12.50
N TYR A 414 10.79 4.05 -13.30
CA TYR A 414 9.68 3.09 -13.36
C TYR A 414 9.60 2.36 -14.72
N GLY A 415 10.75 1.98 -15.29
CA GLY A 415 10.84 1.05 -16.40
C GLY A 415 10.22 1.56 -17.71
N GLY A 416 10.53 2.79 -18.12
CA GLY A 416 9.88 3.47 -19.24
C GLY A 416 9.88 2.73 -20.56
N ALA A 417 10.98 2.11 -20.96
CA ALA A 417 11.07 1.36 -22.21
C ALA A 417 10.20 0.10 -22.20
N GLU A 418 10.26 -0.66 -21.10
CA GLU A 418 9.43 -1.85 -20.89
C GLU A 418 7.95 -1.48 -20.80
N TYR A 419 7.63 -0.40 -20.07
CA TYR A 419 6.26 0.10 -19.99
C TYR A 419 5.70 0.50 -21.36
N ALA A 420 6.46 1.21 -22.17
CA ALA A 420 6.03 1.61 -23.51
C ALA A 420 5.74 0.40 -24.41
N GLY A 421 6.57 -0.66 -24.32
CA GLY A 421 6.33 -1.93 -25.02
C GLY A 421 5.03 -2.60 -24.58
N LEU A 422 4.83 -2.76 -23.26
CA LEU A 422 3.62 -3.35 -22.69
C LEU A 422 2.37 -2.53 -23.03
N LYS A 423 2.45 -1.21 -22.94
CA LYS A 423 1.35 -0.32 -23.28
C LYS A 423 0.90 -0.47 -24.72
N LYS A 424 1.88 -0.50 -25.65
CA LYS A 424 1.61 -0.71 -27.08
C LYS A 424 0.97 -2.08 -27.37
N GLN A 425 1.37 -3.11 -26.64
CA GLN A 425 0.87 -4.48 -26.84
C GLN A 425 -0.51 -4.68 -26.23
N TYR A 426 -0.71 -4.23 -24.97
CA TYR A 426 -1.91 -4.56 -24.18
C TYR A 426 -2.94 -3.43 -24.10
N ASP A 427 -2.60 -2.23 -24.53
CA ASP A 427 -3.55 -1.10 -24.61
C ASP A 427 -3.17 -0.14 -25.77
N PRO A 428 -3.14 -0.64 -27.04
CA PRO A 428 -2.70 0.14 -28.20
C PRO A 428 -3.60 1.35 -28.48
N ASP A 429 -4.88 1.28 -28.10
CA ASP A 429 -5.86 2.36 -28.29
C ASP A 429 -5.89 3.36 -27.12
N GLU A 430 -4.94 3.26 -26.18
CA GLU A 430 -4.83 4.12 -24.99
C GLU A 430 -6.14 4.25 -24.18
N ARG A 431 -6.88 3.13 -24.05
CA ARG A 431 -8.13 3.07 -23.28
C ARG A 431 -7.95 3.44 -21.82
N PHE A 432 -6.80 3.13 -21.26
CA PHE A 432 -6.42 3.46 -19.88
C PHE A 432 -5.41 4.61 -19.91
N PRO A 433 -5.54 5.64 -19.03
CA PRO A 433 -4.54 6.69 -18.93
C PRO A 433 -3.13 6.13 -18.71
N GLN A 434 -2.12 6.82 -19.21
CA GLN A 434 -0.71 6.49 -19.02
C GLN A 434 -0.35 6.43 -17.51
N LEU A 435 0.63 5.61 -17.14
CA LEU A 435 1.03 5.46 -15.73
C LEU A 435 1.46 6.81 -15.13
N TYR A 436 2.25 7.58 -15.85
CA TYR A 436 2.66 8.92 -15.43
C TYR A 436 1.46 9.84 -15.17
N ASP A 437 0.49 9.90 -16.11
CA ASP A 437 -0.70 10.73 -15.97
C ASP A 437 -1.60 10.32 -14.80
N LYS A 438 -1.57 9.03 -14.44
CA LYS A 438 -2.31 8.53 -13.27
C LYS A 438 -1.70 8.99 -11.94
N THR A 439 -0.44 9.35 -11.90
CA THR A 439 0.33 9.57 -10.67
C THR A 439 0.66 11.03 -10.40
N ARG A 440 0.69 11.88 -11.42
CA ARG A 440 0.95 13.31 -11.27
C ARG A 440 -0.29 14.10 -10.80
N THR A 441 -0.07 15.32 -10.35
CA THR A 441 -1.14 16.32 -10.21
C THR A 441 -1.60 16.77 -11.60
N PRO A 442 -2.91 16.91 -11.83
CA PRO A 442 -3.45 17.45 -13.10
C PRO A 442 -2.96 18.83 -13.41
#